data_7e85ff2fdae364ee4cc8a036f16b0724
#
_entry.id   7e85ff2fdae364ee4cc8a036f16b0724
#
_cell.length_a   1.000
_cell.length_b   1.000
_cell.length_c   1.000
_cell.angle_alpha   90.00
_cell.angle_beta   90.00
_cell.angle_gamma   90.00
#
_symmetry.space_group_name_H-M   'P 1'
#
loop_
_entity.id
_entity.type
_entity.pdbx_description
1 polymer ?
#
loop_
_entity_poly.entity_id
_entity_poly.type
_entity_poly.pdbx_seq_one_letter_code
_entity_poly.pdbx_strand_id
1 'polypeptide(L)'
;RFAGLQLTAQYSFKTDSKDDASFKDGAQHYSGDEGTSHAQRYASIGLSGEYGPASFAVGYELTKYGVNEATMADGNDGYGRQMDKDGQLVFLGGSYDFEVVQVFAEAQYFKHQTAAGGYELGSTDFGPVRVDPTDPSNSIGGSLGLKGYGLHLGAAAPLGAGTLTAGLYYVDFSEEFTEEPDADAKYYGVSARYNYPLSERTSLYAGAGYGQTKDDDTGNKDQLTQVYCGLVHTF
;
A
#
# COMPACT_ATOMS: atom_id res chain seq x y z
N ARG A 1 -17.39 20.57 -7.67
CA ARG A 1 -16.20 21.46 -7.64
C ARG A 1 -16.64 22.85 -7.19
N PHE A 2 -15.96 23.41 -6.23
CA PHE A 2 -16.18 24.79 -5.80
C PHE A 2 -14.84 25.53 -5.81
N ALA A 3 -14.75 26.64 -6.53
CA ALA A 3 -13.55 27.49 -6.64
C ALA A 3 -12.25 26.71 -6.99
N GLY A 4 -12.31 25.75 -7.90
CA GLY A 4 -11.15 24.91 -8.26
C GLY A 4 -10.85 23.75 -7.30
N LEU A 5 -11.58 23.65 -6.18
CA LEU A 5 -11.43 22.59 -5.21
C LEU A 5 -12.40 21.44 -5.48
N GLN A 6 -11.95 20.22 -5.21
CA GLN A 6 -12.75 19.01 -5.26
C GLN A 6 -12.61 18.26 -3.94
N LEU A 7 -13.73 18.05 -3.26
CA LEU A 7 -13.84 17.13 -2.13
C LEU A 7 -14.29 15.77 -2.66
N THR A 8 -13.59 14.73 -2.24
CA THR A 8 -13.92 13.34 -2.54
C THR A 8 -14.05 12.56 -1.24
N ALA A 9 -15.10 11.77 -1.11
CA ALA A 9 -15.25 10.82 -0.01
C ALA A 9 -15.67 9.47 -0.57
N GLN A 10 -15.13 8.41 0.01
CA GLN A 10 -15.42 7.04 -0.38
C GLN A 10 -15.66 6.19 0.86
N TYR A 11 -16.58 5.26 0.73
CA TYR A 11 -16.82 4.23 1.73
C TYR A 11 -17.06 2.89 1.03
N SER A 12 -16.40 1.83 1.53
CA SER A 12 -16.63 0.46 1.11
C SER A 12 -17.12 -0.35 2.30
N PHE A 13 -18.24 -1.04 2.11
CA PHE A 13 -18.85 -1.88 3.15
C PHE A 13 -18.11 -3.20 3.34
N LYS A 14 -17.43 -3.67 2.30
CA LYS A 14 -16.62 -4.88 2.29
C LYS A 14 -15.46 -4.74 1.33
N THR A 15 -14.25 -4.98 1.82
CA THR A 15 -13.03 -4.95 1.01
C THR A 15 -12.33 -6.31 0.93
N ASP A 16 -12.83 -7.31 1.67
CA ASP A 16 -12.28 -8.65 1.65
C ASP A 16 -12.58 -9.35 0.32
N SER A 17 -11.62 -10.11 -0.17
CA SER A 17 -11.81 -10.95 -1.34
C SER A 17 -12.64 -12.18 -0.99
N LYS A 18 -13.25 -12.81 -2.02
CA LYS A 18 -13.97 -14.10 -1.84
C LYS A 18 -13.03 -15.25 -1.43
N ASP A 19 -11.73 -15.03 -1.58
CA ASP A 19 -10.70 -16.03 -1.28
C ASP A 19 -10.33 -16.06 0.21
N ASP A 20 -10.75 -15.05 0.98
CA ASP A 20 -10.63 -15.05 2.44
C ASP A 20 -11.70 -15.97 3.08
N ALA A 21 -11.69 -17.22 2.68
CA ALA A 21 -12.57 -18.23 3.22
C ALA A 21 -11.95 -18.86 4.45
N SER A 22 -12.66 -18.81 5.58
CA SER A 22 -12.34 -19.63 6.73
C SER A 22 -13.06 -20.98 6.65
N PHE A 23 -12.42 -22.04 7.08
CA PHE A 23 -13.04 -23.34 7.23
C PHE A 23 -13.45 -23.54 8.70
N LYS A 24 -14.74 -23.65 8.93
CA LYS A 24 -15.30 -24.03 10.24
C LYS A 24 -16.13 -25.28 10.04
N ASP A 25 -15.87 -26.30 10.85
CA ASP A 25 -16.61 -27.57 10.81
C ASP A 25 -16.63 -28.25 9.43
N GLY A 26 -15.53 -28.11 8.65
CA GLY A 26 -15.45 -28.66 7.30
C GLY A 26 -16.28 -27.91 6.25
N ALA A 27 -16.98 -26.85 6.62
CA ALA A 27 -17.69 -25.97 5.71
C ALA A 27 -16.89 -24.68 5.47
N GLN A 28 -16.92 -24.21 4.24
CA GLN A 28 -16.31 -22.95 3.87
C GLN A 28 -17.19 -21.78 4.33
N HIS A 29 -16.70 -21.01 5.29
CA HIS A 29 -17.33 -19.77 5.72
C HIS A 29 -16.56 -18.60 5.15
N TYR A 30 -17.24 -17.72 4.44
CA TYR A 30 -16.65 -16.46 3.98
C TYR A 30 -16.63 -15.48 5.14
N SER A 31 -15.45 -15.00 5.50
CA SER A 31 -15.34 -13.94 6.48
C SER A 31 -15.94 -12.66 5.91
N GLY A 32 -16.84 -12.06 6.68
CA GLY A 32 -17.32 -10.72 6.39
C GLY A 32 -18.46 -10.64 5.38
N ASP A 33 -19.62 -11.19 5.71
CA ASP A 33 -20.86 -10.72 5.10
C ASP A 33 -21.07 -9.24 5.39
N GLU A 34 -21.53 -8.49 4.39
CA GLU A 34 -21.73 -7.02 4.45
C GLU A 34 -22.50 -6.54 5.69
N GLY A 35 -23.40 -7.38 6.19
CA GLY A 35 -24.23 -7.10 7.36
C GLY A 35 -23.59 -7.41 8.71
N THR A 36 -22.36 -7.93 8.76
CA THR A 36 -21.69 -8.31 10.01
C THR A 36 -20.78 -7.19 10.52
N SER A 37 -20.61 -7.12 11.85
CA SER A 37 -19.65 -6.21 12.48
C SER A 37 -18.19 -6.58 12.18
N HIS A 38 -17.96 -7.76 11.64
CA HIS A 38 -16.65 -8.36 11.40
C HIS A 38 -16.11 -8.11 9.97
N ALA A 39 -16.91 -7.55 9.07
CA ALA A 39 -16.47 -7.25 7.71
C ALA A 39 -15.40 -6.16 7.70
N GLN A 40 -14.36 -6.36 6.89
CA GLN A 40 -13.38 -5.33 6.61
C GLN A 40 -14.04 -4.17 5.88
N ARG A 41 -13.75 -2.94 6.31
CA ARG A 41 -14.33 -1.72 5.77
C ARG A 41 -13.25 -0.71 5.45
N TYR A 42 -13.52 0.10 4.47
CA TYR A 42 -12.62 1.18 4.07
C TYR A 42 -13.40 2.49 4.00
N ALA A 43 -12.78 3.56 4.48
CA ALA A 43 -13.29 4.91 4.36
C ALA A 43 -12.16 5.85 3.96
N SER A 44 -12.43 6.80 3.09
CA SER A 44 -11.48 7.85 2.77
C SER A 44 -12.15 9.20 2.55
N ILE A 45 -11.38 10.24 2.81
CA ILE A 45 -11.74 11.62 2.49
C ILE A 45 -10.51 12.32 1.91
N GLY A 46 -10.71 13.08 0.84
CA GLY A 46 -9.64 13.80 0.19
C GLY A 46 -10.09 15.15 -0.36
N LEU A 47 -9.20 16.11 -0.33
CA LEU A 47 -9.34 17.41 -0.95
C LEU A 47 -8.23 17.58 -1.99
N SER A 48 -8.61 17.98 -3.21
CA SER A 48 -7.66 18.32 -4.27
C SER A 48 -8.04 19.63 -4.92
N GLY A 49 -7.05 20.25 -5.55
CA GLY A 49 -7.25 21.51 -6.24
C GLY A 49 -6.16 21.81 -7.25
N GLU A 50 -6.50 22.70 -8.18
CA GLU A 50 -5.60 23.21 -9.21
C GLU A 50 -5.62 24.73 -9.19
N TYR A 51 -4.45 25.35 -9.23
CA TYR A 51 -4.29 26.79 -9.31
C TYR A 51 -3.14 27.15 -10.26
N GLY A 52 -3.50 27.60 -11.47
CA GLY A 52 -2.53 27.86 -12.52
C GLY A 52 -1.68 26.61 -12.84
N PRO A 53 -0.35 26.69 -12.78
CA PRO A 53 0.52 25.56 -13.05
C PRO A 53 0.67 24.58 -11.87
N ALA A 54 0.07 24.90 -10.71
CA ALA A 54 0.17 24.07 -9.50
C ALA A 54 -1.06 23.21 -9.30
N SER A 55 -0.86 21.98 -8.84
CA SER A 55 -1.90 21.13 -8.31
C SER A 55 -1.52 20.58 -6.94
N PHE A 56 -2.52 20.23 -6.13
CA PHE A 56 -2.30 19.59 -4.84
C PHE A 56 -3.41 18.59 -4.52
N ALA A 57 -3.09 17.64 -3.67
CA ALA A 57 -4.04 16.74 -3.06
C ALA A 57 -3.61 16.42 -1.63
N VAL A 58 -4.58 16.33 -0.73
CA VAL A 58 -4.41 15.80 0.62
C VAL A 58 -5.53 14.83 0.91
N GLY A 59 -5.21 13.74 1.57
CA GLY A 59 -6.21 12.74 1.90
C GLY A 59 -5.90 11.99 3.18
N TYR A 60 -6.97 11.41 3.73
CA TYR A 60 -6.94 10.50 4.85
C TYR A 60 -7.71 9.24 4.50
N GLU A 61 -7.14 8.09 4.84
CA GLU A 61 -7.73 6.78 4.63
C GLU A 61 -7.74 6.00 5.94
N LEU A 62 -8.83 5.27 6.14
CA LEU A 62 -9.04 4.39 7.28
C LEU A 62 -9.45 3.02 6.77
N THR A 63 -8.68 2.00 7.12
CA THR A 63 -9.04 0.60 6.89
C THR A 63 -9.37 -0.04 8.23
N LYS A 64 -10.63 -0.37 8.43
CA LYS A 64 -11.05 -1.18 9.56
C LYS A 64 -10.93 -2.64 9.15
N TYR A 65 -9.95 -3.33 9.69
CA TYR A 65 -9.72 -4.73 9.37
C TYR A 65 -10.86 -5.60 9.91
N GLY A 66 -11.22 -6.61 9.12
CA GLY A 66 -12.21 -7.61 9.51
C GLY A 66 -11.68 -8.48 10.64
N VAL A 67 -12.59 -8.91 11.51
CA VAL A 67 -12.31 -9.90 12.53
C VAL A 67 -12.69 -11.26 11.97
N ASN A 68 -11.73 -12.11 11.76
CA ASN A 68 -11.99 -13.50 11.41
C ASN A 68 -12.20 -14.30 12.71
N GLU A 69 -13.43 -14.63 13.02
CA GLU A 69 -13.76 -15.58 14.10
C GLU A 69 -13.47 -17.02 13.67
N ALA A 70 -12.27 -17.31 13.25
CA ALA A 70 -11.81 -18.69 13.25
C ALA A 70 -11.59 -19.07 14.71
N THR A 71 -12.65 -19.48 15.36
CA THR A 71 -12.56 -20.02 16.69
C THR A 71 -11.67 -21.25 16.67
N MET A 72 -10.63 -21.22 17.47
CA MET A 72 -9.76 -22.35 17.79
C MET A 72 -10.51 -23.45 18.56
N ALA A 73 -11.66 -23.92 18.06
CA ALA A 73 -12.45 -24.91 18.78
C ALA A 73 -11.87 -26.32 18.68
N ASP A 74 -11.06 -26.62 17.68
CA ASP A 74 -10.66 -28.00 17.38
C ASP A 74 -9.15 -28.19 17.09
N GLY A 75 -8.24 -27.35 17.58
CA GLY A 75 -6.79 -27.55 17.42
C GLY A 75 -6.31 -27.47 15.96
N ASN A 76 -7.14 -27.06 15.06
CA ASN A 76 -6.80 -26.73 13.69
C ASN A 76 -6.77 -25.20 13.59
N ASP A 77 -5.58 -24.66 13.43
CA ASP A 77 -5.30 -23.24 13.31
C ASP A 77 -6.04 -22.66 12.11
N GLY A 78 -7.26 -22.25 12.31
CA GLY A 78 -8.01 -21.43 11.39
C GLY A 78 -7.38 -20.04 11.40
N TYR A 79 -6.54 -19.76 10.42
CA TYR A 79 -5.85 -18.49 10.25
C TYR A 79 -6.85 -17.39 9.92
N GLY A 80 -7.32 -16.71 10.93
CA GLY A 80 -8.04 -15.46 10.75
C GLY A 80 -7.08 -14.30 10.84
N ARG A 81 -7.05 -13.46 9.85
CA ARG A 81 -6.39 -12.16 9.93
C ARG A 81 -7.12 -11.32 10.96
N GLN A 82 -6.53 -11.13 12.10
CA GLN A 82 -7.04 -10.26 13.14
C GLN A 82 -6.02 -9.16 13.38
N MET A 83 -6.22 -8.04 12.71
CA MET A 83 -5.52 -6.81 13.05
C MET A 83 -6.24 -6.18 14.24
N ASP A 84 -5.56 -6.04 15.36
CA ASP A 84 -6.12 -5.39 16.56
C ASP A 84 -6.29 -3.88 16.39
N LYS A 85 -5.67 -3.31 15.38
CA LYS A 85 -5.65 -1.87 15.11
C LYS A 85 -6.12 -1.56 13.70
N ASP A 86 -6.83 -0.46 13.55
CA ASP A 86 -7.25 0.03 12.25
C ASP A 86 -6.07 0.63 11.48
N GLY A 87 -5.98 0.29 10.19
CA GLY A 87 -5.00 0.86 9.28
C GLY A 87 -5.33 2.31 8.95
N GLN A 88 -4.36 3.19 9.01
CA GLN A 88 -4.49 4.62 8.73
C GLN A 88 -3.42 5.09 7.75
N LEU A 89 -3.81 5.96 6.85
CA LEU A 89 -2.90 6.62 5.92
C LEU A 89 -3.30 8.09 5.77
N VAL A 90 -2.31 8.97 5.87
CA VAL A 90 -2.44 10.39 5.50
C VAL A 90 -1.44 10.65 4.38
N PHE A 91 -1.87 11.33 3.34
CA PHE A 91 -0.97 11.76 2.28
C PHE A 91 -1.17 13.23 1.91
N LEU A 92 -0.10 13.85 1.47
CA LEU A 92 -0.06 15.17 0.88
C LEU A 92 0.81 15.10 -0.36
N GLY A 93 0.27 15.50 -1.51
CA GLY A 93 1.00 15.55 -2.75
C GLY A 93 0.69 16.80 -3.55
N GLY A 94 1.53 17.09 -4.51
CA GLY A 94 1.32 18.18 -5.44
C GLY A 94 2.26 18.11 -6.63
N SER A 95 1.94 18.94 -7.63
CA SER A 95 2.80 19.13 -8.79
C SER A 95 2.87 20.59 -9.19
N TYR A 96 3.94 20.93 -9.87
CA TYR A 96 4.10 22.24 -10.49
C TYR A 96 4.66 22.08 -11.90
N ASP A 97 3.98 22.70 -12.85
CA ASP A 97 4.39 22.72 -14.25
C ASP A 97 5.21 23.99 -14.53
N PHE A 98 6.49 23.79 -14.83
CA PHE A 98 7.43 24.86 -15.21
C PHE A 98 7.48 25.08 -16.73
N GLU A 99 6.50 24.55 -17.49
CA GLU A 99 6.44 24.53 -18.97
C GLU A 99 7.47 23.59 -19.64
N VAL A 100 8.69 23.57 -19.14
CA VAL A 100 9.79 22.71 -19.64
C VAL A 100 9.91 21.39 -18.89
N VAL A 101 9.41 21.35 -17.67
CA VAL A 101 9.39 20.17 -16.79
C VAL A 101 8.25 20.31 -15.80
N GLN A 102 7.52 19.22 -15.59
CA GLN A 102 6.58 19.11 -14.48
C GLN A 102 7.22 18.31 -13.34
N VAL A 103 7.20 18.87 -12.15
CA VAL A 103 7.74 18.23 -10.94
C VAL A 103 6.60 17.80 -10.05
N PHE A 104 6.73 16.61 -9.44
CA PHE A 104 5.77 16.01 -8.51
C PHE A 104 6.46 15.76 -7.19
N ALA A 105 5.77 16.00 -6.09
CA ALA A 105 6.23 15.62 -4.77
C ALA A 105 5.05 15.06 -3.98
N GLU A 106 5.31 14.01 -3.20
CA GLU A 106 4.33 13.41 -2.30
C GLU A 106 5.01 13.00 -1.01
N ALA A 107 4.31 13.18 0.10
CA ALA A 107 4.67 12.67 1.41
C ALA A 107 3.46 11.92 1.99
N GLN A 108 3.71 10.79 2.60
CA GLN A 108 2.69 10.00 3.28
C GLN A 108 3.17 9.58 4.67
N TYR A 109 2.21 9.44 5.58
CA TYR A 109 2.38 8.81 6.87
C TYR A 109 1.34 7.71 7.02
N PHE A 110 1.78 6.55 7.44
CA PHE A 110 0.89 5.40 7.60
C PHE A 110 1.12 4.69 8.93
N LYS A 111 0.09 4.01 9.38
CA LYS A 111 0.10 3.25 10.61
C LYS A 111 -0.79 2.02 10.49
N HIS A 112 -0.33 0.91 11.07
CA HIS A 112 -1.03 -0.38 11.04
C HIS A 112 -1.42 -0.84 9.62
N GLN A 113 -0.52 -0.61 8.66
CA GLN A 113 -0.70 -1.08 7.28
C GLN A 113 -0.18 -2.52 7.12
N THR A 114 -0.71 -3.22 6.12
CA THR A 114 -0.29 -4.60 5.81
C THR A 114 0.89 -4.65 4.84
N ALA A 115 1.18 -3.55 4.17
CA ALA A 115 2.26 -3.47 3.21
C ALA A 115 2.88 -2.07 3.19
N ALA A 116 4.20 -1.99 3.03
CA ALA A 116 4.95 -0.75 2.83
C ALA A 116 6.29 -1.03 2.16
N GLY A 117 6.77 -0.12 1.29
CA GLY A 117 8.12 -0.16 0.72
C GLY A 117 8.49 -1.48 0.03
N GLY A 118 7.54 -2.14 -0.64
CA GLY A 118 7.76 -3.44 -1.27
C GLY A 118 7.78 -4.64 -0.30
N TYR A 119 7.57 -4.39 0.98
CA TYR A 119 7.39 -5.40 2.01
C TYR A 119 5.90 -5.62 2.27
N GLU A 120 5.47 -6.87 2.39
CA GLU A 120 4.10 -7.26 2.69
C GLU A 120 4.11 -8.28 3.82
N LEU A 121 3.31 -8.00 4.84
CA LEU A 121 3.17 -8.90 5.97
C LEU A 121 2.43 -10.18 5.56
N GLY A 122 2.92 -11.32 6.00
CA GLY A 122 2.25 -12.61 5.82
C GLY A 122 0.92 -12.68 6.59
N SER A 123 0.02 -13.53 6.14
CA SER A 123 -1.30 -13.70 6.78
C SER A 123 -1.24 -14.30 8.20
N THR A 124 -0.10 -14.87 8.57
CA THR A 124 0.15 -15.47 9.89
C THR A 124 0.77 -14.50 10.88
N ASP A 125 1.22 -13.32 10.41
CA ASP A 125 2.00 -12.39 11.23
C ASP A 125 1.11 -11.50 12.10
N PHE A 126 -0.19 -11.40 11.76
CA PHE A 126 -1.12 -10.50 12.42
C PHE A 126 -1.82 -11.06 13.65
N GLY A 127 -2.20 -10.15 14.53
CA GLY A 127 -3.06 -10.40 15.67
C GLY A 127 -2.30 -10.77 16.92
N PRO A 128 -3.03 -11.16 17.99
CA PRO A 128 -2.42 -11.50 19.25
C PRO A 128 -1.49 -12.70 19.12
N VAL A 129 -0.37 -12.68 19.88
CA VAL A 129 0.55 -13.80 19.94
C VAL A 129 -0.23 -15.07 20.33
N ARG A 130 -0.12 -16.09 19.52
CA ARG A 130 -0.70 -17.42 19.76
C ARG A 130 0.45 -18.37 20.07
N VAL A 131 0.46 -18.88 21.29
CA VAL A 131 1.43 -19.88 21.71
C VAL A 131 0.84 -21.25 21.48
N ASP A 132 1.54 -22.09 20.72
CA ASP A 132 1.19 -23.50 20.59
C ASP A 132 1.36 -24.17 21.98
N PRO A 133 0.28 -24.72 22.57
CA PRO A 133 0.39 -25.35 23.89
C PRO A 133 1.26 -26.62 23.88
N THR A 134 1.55 -27.18 22.72
CA THR A 134 2.40 -28.37 22.54
C THR A 134 3.84 -28.03 22.23
N ASP A 135 4.08 -26.86 21.60
CA ASP A 135 5.39 -26.31 21.31
C ASP A 135 5.40 -24.78 21.51
N PRO A 136 5.74 -24.30 22.71
CA PRO A 136 5.79 -22.86 22.99
C PRO A 136 6.78 -22.06 22.14
N SER A 137 7.70 -22.73 21.44
CA SER A 137 8.61 -22.08 20.49
C SER A 137 7.96 -21.77 19.13
N ASN A 138 6.79 -22.33 18.88
CA ASN A 138 5.99 -22.10 17.68
C ASN A 138 4.92 -21.04 17.95
N SER A 139 5.35 -19.83 18.25
CA SER A 139 4.46 -18.67 18.42
C SER A 139 4.13 -18.07 17.07
N ILE A 140 2.88 -17.70 16.83
CA ILE A 140 2.39 -17.09 15.59
C ILE A 140 1.64 -15.80 15.93
N GLY A 141 1.81 -14.80 15.10
CA GLY A 141 1.14 -13.51 15.27
C GLY A 141 1.96 -12.52 16.09
N GLY A 142 1.30 -11.51 16.60
CA GLY A 142 1.91 -10.45 17.41
C GLY A 142 2.21 -9.17 16.65
N SER A 143 2.16 -9.17 15.31
CA SER A 143 2.29 -7.96 14.52
C SER A 143 1.04 -7.09 14.63
N LEU A 144 1.25 -5.81 14.93
CA LEU A 144 0.25 -4.77 14.92
C LEU A 144 0.20 -4.04 13.56
N GLY A 145 1.03 -4.45 12.62
CA GLY A 145 1.16 -3.86 11.30
C GLY A 145 2.34 -2.90 11.16
N LEU A 146 2.47 -2.37 9.96
CA LEU A 146 3.56 -1.47 9.59
C LEU A 146 3.18 -0.01 9.88
N LYS A 147 4.11 0.75 10.44
CA LYS A 147 4.02 2.20 10.59
C LYS A 147 5.24 2.87 9.98
N GLY A 148 5.07 4.06 9.46
CA GLY A 148 6.19 4.80 8.88
C GLY A 148 5.76 5.97 8.02
N TYR A 149 6.70 6.46 7.24
CA TYR A 149 6.45 7.52 6.28
C TYR A 149 7.10 7.21 4.94
N GLY A 150 6.52 7.73 3.88
CA GLY A 150 7.02 7.62 2.52
C GLY A 150 7.18 8.98 1.88
N LEU A 151 8.18 9.12 1.04
CA LEU A 151 8.45 10.31 0.23
C LEU A 151 8.62 9.90 -1.22
N HIS A 152 8.00 10.65 -2.11
CA HIS A 152 8.17 10.53 -3.56
C HIS A 152 8.52 11.88 -4.17
N LEU A 153 9.52 11.88 -5.02
CA LEU A 153 9.86 13.03 -5.85
C LEU A 153 9.98 12.56 -7.30
N GLY A 154 9.26 13.20 -8.21
CA GLY A 154 9.26 12.84 -9.62
C GLY A 154 9.30 14.04 -10.52
N ALA A 155 9.67 13.79 -11.77
CA ALA A 155 9.65 14.80 -12.83
C ALA A 155 9.26 14.16 -14.15
N ALA A 156 8.54 14.94 -14.98
CA ALA A 156 8.23 14.60 -16.35
C ALA A 156 8.68 15.76 -17.26
N ALA A 157 9.44 15.43 -18.30
CA ALA A 157 9.93 16.43 -19.24
C ALA A 157 9.84 15.93 -20.69
N PRO A 158 9.56 16.79 -21.66
CA PRO A 158 9.70 16.47 -23.07
C PRO A 158 11.15 16.06 -23.40
N LEU A 159 11.31 14.96 -24.12
CA LEU A 159 12.60 14.49 -24.59
C LEU A 159 12.45 14.02 -26.05
N GLY A 160 12.95 14.80 -26.99
CA GLY A 160 12.70 14.56 -28.41
C GLY A 160 11.21 14.63 -28.76
N ALA A 161 10.67 13.60 -29.37
CA ALA A 161 9.25 13.51 -29.72
C ALA A 161 8.39 12.90 -28.59
N GLY A 162 9.00 12.46 -27.51
CA GLY A 162 8.30 11.79 -26.41
C GLY A 162 8.46 12.52 -25.08
N THR A 163 8.04 11.84 -24.01
CA THR A 163 8.13 12.34 -22.63
C THR A 163 8.89 11.35 -21.78
N LEU A 164 9.90 11.82 -21.08
CA LEU A 164 10.60 11.09 -20.03
C LEU A 164 9.97 11.43 -18.68
N THR A 165 9.57 10.42 -17.94
CA THR A 165 9.14 10.54 -16.54
C THR A 165 10.10 9.75 -15.67
N ALA A 166 10.58 10.34 -14.58
CA ALA A 166 11.45 9.67 -13.61
C ALA A 166 10.98 9.95 -12.18
N GLY A 167 11.27 9.04 -11.27
CA GLY A 167 10.88 9.17 -9.87
C GLY A 167 11.89 8.53 -8.92
N LEU A 168 11.98 9.14 -7.73
CA LEU A 168 12.73 8.67 -6.57
C LEU A 168 11.72 8.38 -5.45
N TYR A 169 11.93 7.28 -4.75
CA TYR A 169 11.07 6.80 -3.68
C TYR A 169 11.89 6.51 -2.45
N TYR A 170 11.40 6.90 -1.31
CA TYR A 170 11.94 6.58 -0.01
C TYR A 170 10.82 6.22 0.95
N VAL A 171 10.95 5.10 1.67
CA VAL A 171 10.04 4.73 2.75
C VAL A 171 10.88 4.29 3.95
N ASP A 172 10.54 4.83 5.10
CA ASP A 172 11.11 4.45 6.40
C ASP A 172 9.96 3.87 7.23
N PHE A 173 10.06 2.63 7.65
CA PHE A 173 8.97 1.94 8.31
C PHE A 173 9.46 0.92 9.32
N SER A 174 8.61 0.67 10.31
CA SER A 174 8.79 -0.36 11.33
C SER A 174 7.60 -1.30 11.31
N GLU A 175 7.83 -2.57 11.55
CA GLU A 175 6.81 -3.50 11.96
C GLU A 175 6.66 -3.43 13.48
N GLU A 176 5.45 -3.07 13.94
CA GLU A 176 5.13 -2.99 15.37
C GLU A 176 4.70 -4.37 15.90
N PHE A 177 5.23 -4.78 17.04
CA PHE A 177 4.87 -6.02 17.71
C PHE A 177 4.23 -5.78 19.08
N THR A 178 3.46 -6.76 19.56
CA THR A 178 2.78 -6.65 20.86
C THR A 178 3.73 -6.86 22.04
N GLU A 179 4.69 -7.76 21.91
CA GLU A 179 5.56 -8.23 23.03
C GLU A 179 7.05 -8.14 22.70
N GLU A 180 7.42 -7.91 21.44
CA GLU A 180 8.80 -7.83 20.96
C GLU A 180 9.17 -6.41 20.54
N PRO A 181 10.46 -6.08 20.44
CA PRO A 181 10.90 -4.81 19.83
C PRO A 181 10.43 -4.68 18.39
N ASP A 182 10.11 -3.45 17.98
CA ASP A 182 9.78 -3.15 16.59
C ASP A 182 10.95 -3.53 15.67
N ALA A 183 10.63 -4.03 14.47
CA ALA A 183 11.62 -4.32 13.43
C ALA A 183 11.65 -3.17 12.41
N ASP A 184 12.82 -2.58 12.21
CA ASP A 184 12.99 -1.39 11.37
C ASP A 184 13.51 -1.73 9.97
N ALA A 185 12.91 -1.12 8.95
CA ALA A 185 13.34 -1.29 7.57
C ALA A 185 13.19 -0.01 6.76
N LYS A 186 13.99 0.09 5.69
CA LYS A 186 13.97 1.21 4.75
C LYS A 186 13.89 0.73 3.32
N TYR A 187 13.07 1.41 2.54
CA TYR A 187 12.97 1.19 1.10
C TYR A 187 13.52 2.39 0.33
N TYR A 188 14.28 2.08 -0.70
CA TYR A 188 14.79 3.03 -1.68
C TYR A 188 14.39 2.58 -3.08
N GLY A 189 13.84 3.48 -3.87
CA GLY A 189 13.44 3.18 -5.23
C GLY A 189 13.80 4.28 -6.21
N VAL A 190 14.09 3.87 -7.43
CA VAL A 190 14.24 4.75 -8.58
C VAL A 190 13.57 4.13 -9.78
N SER A 191 12.87 4.94 -10.56
CA SER A 191 12.25 4.49 -11.80
C SER A 191 12.33 5.54 -12.88
N ALA A 192 12.32 5.08 -14.14
CA ALA A 192 12.19 5.95 -15.29
C ALA A 192 11.34 5.27 -16.36
N ARG A 193 10.53 6.06 -17.07
CA ARG A 193 9.70 5.61 -18.20
C ARG A 193 9.77 6.65 -19.31
N TYR A 194 10.00 6.18 -20.51
CA TYR A 194 9.90 6.99 -21.72
C TYR A 194 8.65 6.60 -22.50
N ASN A 195 7.83 7.58 -22.86
CA ASN A 195 6.63 7.40 -23.65
C ASN A 195 6.80 8.13 -24.99
N TYR A 196 6.67 7.40 -26.10
CA TYR A 196 6.86 7.90 -27.45
C TYR A 196 5.53 7.83 -28.23
N PRO A 197 4.93 8.96 -28.64
CA PRO A 197 3.71 8.98 -29.45
C PRO A 197 4.03 8.55 -30.89
N LEU A 198 3.32 7.53 -31.39
CA LEU A 198 3.33 7.13 -32.81
C LEU A 198 2.25 7.86 -33.60
N SER A 199 1.13 8.16 -32.96
CA SER A 199 0.01 8.92 -33.49
C SER A 199 -0.82 9.49 -32.34
N GLU A 200 -1.88 10.26 -32.67
CA GLU A 200 -2.82 10.78 -31.65
C GLU A 200 -3.46 9.70 -30.77
N ARG A 201 -3.54 8.46 -31.25
CA ARG A 201 -4.18 7.34 -30.55
C ARG A 201 -3.24 6.20 -30.18
N THR A 202 -1.96 6.29 -30.57
CA THR A 202 -1.03 5.18 -30.35
C THR A 202 0.27 5.69 -29.79
N SER A 203 0.73 5.08 -28.70
CA SER A 203 2.05 5.36 -28.13
C SER A 203 2.77 4.07 -27.75
N LEU A 204 4.10 4.11 -27.84
CA LEU A 204 4.98 3.11 -27.28
C LEU A 204 5.53 3.62 -25.96
N TYR A 205 5.78 2.72 -25.04
CA TYR A 205 6.51 3.04 -23.83
C TYR A 205 7.53 1.99 -23.46
N ALA A 206 8.61 2.43 -22.83
CA ALA A 206 9.58 1.57 -22.18
C ALA A 206 9.98 2.18 -20.85
N GLY A 207 10.25 1.35 -19.87
CA GLY A 207 10.66 1.81 -18.56
C GLY A 207 11.49 0.79 -17.81
N ALA A 208 12.17 1.29 -16.78
CA ALA A 208 12.93 0.47 -15.85
C ALA A 208 12.79 1.03 -14.44
N GLY A 209 12.87 0.15 -13.46
CA GLY A 209 12.88 0.52 -12.05
C GLY A 209 13.79 -0.39 -11.26
N TYR A 210 14.34 0.17 -10.21
CA TYR A 210 15.10 -0.54 -9.19
C TYR A 210 14.56 -0.16 -7.82
N GLY A 211 14.33 -1.16 -6.98
CA GLY A 211 13.95 -1.00 -5.59
C GLY A 211 14.79 -1.86 -4.68
N GLN A 212 15.06 -1.38 -3.48
CA GLN A 212 15.76 -2.11 -2.44
C GLN A 212 15.09 -1.85 -1.09
N THR A 213 14.67 -2.91 -0.43
CA THR A 213 14.31 -2.89 0.99
C THR A 213 15.51 -3.36 1.80
N LYS A 214 15.89 -2.60 2.81
CA LYS A 214 16.96 -2.93 3.74
C LYS A 214 16.36 -3.06 5.13
N ASP A 215 16.54 -4.21 5.73
CA ASP A 215 16.30 -4.47 7.14
C ASP A 215 17.45 -3.87 7.96
N ASP A 216 17.14 -2.97 8.88
CA ASP A 216 18.15 -2.27 9.65
C ASP A 216 18.66 -3.13 10.82
N ASP A 217 17.90 -4.13 11.29
CA ASP A 217 18.28 -5.01 12.39
C ASP A 217 19.22 -6.12 11.94
N THR A 218 18.92 -6.76 10.82
CA THR A 218 19.73 -7.87 10.30
C THR A 218 20.74 -7.43 9.25
N GLY A 219 20.52 -6.26 8.63
CA GLY A 219 21.31 -5.77 7.50
C GLY A 219 21.01 -6.49 6.18
N ASN A 220 20.01 -7.36 6.15
CA ASN A 220 19.55 -8.04 4.94
C ASN A 220 18.98 -7.06 3.93
N LYS A 221 19.07 -7.41 2.66
CA LYS A 221 18.60 -6.57 1.56
C LYS A 221 17.84 -7.39 0.55
N ASP A 222 16.61 -6.99 0.29
CA ASP A 222 15.81 -7.48 -0.81
C ASP A 222 15.83 -6.48 -1.95
N GLN A 223 16.07 -6.94 -3.16
CA GLN A 223 16.25 -6.08 -4.33
C GLN A 223 15.36 -6.54 -5.46
N LEU A 224 14.71 -5.60 -6.11
CA LEU A 224 13.89 -5.83 -7.28
C LEU A 224 14.35 -4.92 -8.42
N THR A 225 14.66 -5.52 -9.57
CA THR A 225 14.86 -4.80 -10.83
C THR A 225 13.79 -5.20 -11.81
N GLN A 226 13.12 -4.21 -12.38
CA GLN A 226 12.08 -4.42 -13.37
C GLN A 226 12.38 -3.64 -14.64
N VAL A 227 12.20 -4.27 -15.81
CA VAL A 227 12.23 -3.63 -17.11
C VAL A 227 10.96 -4.03 -17.86
N TYR A 228 10.32 -3.06 -18.48
CA TYR A 228 9.06 -3.28 -19.19
C TYR A 228 8.96 -2.40 -20.43
N CYS A 229 8.22 -2.86 -21.42
CA CYS A 229 7.80 -2.07 -22.57
C CYS A 229 6.40 -2.46 -23.01
N GLY A 230 5.76 -1.60 -23.77
CA GLY A 230 4.42 -1.88 -24.28
C GLY A 230 3.93 -0.82 -25.26
N LEU A 231 2.72 -1.06 -25.74
CA LEU A 231 1.99 -0.21 -26.66
C LEU A 231 0.61 0.11 -26.06
N VAL A 232 0.22 1.37 -26.16
CA VAL A 232 -1.14 1.83 -25.83
C VAL A 232 -1.82 2.28 -27.11
N HIS A 233 -3.03 1.79 -27.37
CA HIS A 233 -3.89 2.24 -28.46
C HIS A 233 -5.27 2.58 -27.90
N THR A 234 -5.77 3.78 -28.20
CA THR A 234 -7.11 4.25 -27.79
C THR A 234 -8.04 4.18 -28.98
N PHE A 235 -9.19 3.55 -28.82
CA PHE A 235 -10.22 3.38 -29.87
C PHE A 235 -11.19 4.56 -29.90
#